data_f0f8e3cd3ba3564243bc695821526a27
#
_entry.id   f0f8e3cd3ba3564243bc695821526a27
#
_cell.length_a   1.000
_cell.length_b   1.000
_cell.length_c   1.000
_cell.angle_alpha   90.00
_cell.angle_beta   90.00
_cell.angle_gamma   90.00
#
_symmetry.space_group_name_H-M   'P 1'
#
loop_
_entity.id
_entity.type
_entity.pdbx_description
1 polymer ?
#
loop_
_entity_poly.entity_id
_entity_poly.type
_entity_poly.pdbx_seq_one_letter_code
_entity_poly.pdbx_strand_id
1 'polypeptide(L)'
;DDAVIILDPVNRKVIDQQLDAGTKNYIGGNCTVSLMLMGLGGLFEAGLVEWMSAMTYQAASGAGAQNMRELIKQMGATHAAVADQLADPASAILDIDRRVAEAMRSDAYPTENFGVPLAGSLIPWIDKELPNGQSREEWKAQAETNKILGRFKNPIPVDGICVRIGAMRCHSQALTIKLNKDV
;
A
#
# COMPACT_ATOMS: atom_id res chain seq x y z
N ASP A 1 -7.94 -23.49 3.35
CA ASP A 1 -7.30 -22.72 2.27
C ASP A 1 -5.91 -23.31 2.03
N ASP A 2 -5.77 -24.10 0.98
CA ASP A 2 -4.59 -24.93 0.65
C ASP A 2 -3.61 -24.25 -0.33
N ALA A 3 -3.85 -22.98 -0.67
CA ALA A 3 -2.98 -22.23 -1.57
C ALA A 3 -1.71 -21.74 -0.86
N VAL A 4 -0.57 -21.88 -1.52
CA VAL A 4 0.74 -21.37 -1.07
C VAL A 4 1.01 -20.00 -1.65
N ILE A 5 1.39 -19.05 -0.79
CA ILE A 5 1.85 -17.74 -1.25
C ILE A 5 3.33 -17.87 -1.63
N ILE A 6 3.68 -17.49 -2.85
CA ILE A 6 5.05 -17.51 -3.34
C ILE A 6 5.72 -16.16 -3.14
N LEU A 7 6.85 -16.16 -2.47
CA LEU A 7 7.76 -15.03 -2.36
C LEU A 7 9.22 -15.52 -2.30
N ASP A 8 9.72 -16.05 -3.42
CA ASP A 8 11.11 -16.50 -3.54
C ASP A 8 12.05 -15.26 -3.60
N PRO A 9 13.18 -15.22 -2.86
CA PRO A 9 13.74 -16.30 -2.04
C PRO A 9 13.25 -16.35 -0.59
N VAL A 10 12.40 -15.42 -0.13
CA VAL A 10 12.03 -15.25 1.29
C VAL A 10 11.46 -16.54 1.91
N ASN A 11 10.60 -17.25 1.19
CA ASN A 11 9.97 -18.47 1.69
C ASN A 11 10.28 -19.71 0.85
N ARG A 12 11.45 -19.79 0.24
CA ARG A 12 11.88 -20.90 -0.62
C ARG A 12 11.67 -22.26 0.04
N LYS A 13 12.04 -22.41 1.30
CA LYS A 13 11.86 -23.66 2.05
C LYS A 13 10.39 -24.11 2.14
N VAL A 14 9.48 -23.14 2.36
CA VAL A 14 8.03 -23.41 2.40
C VAL A 14 7.53 -23.85 1.02
N ILE A 15 7.99 -23.19 -0.03
CA ILE A 15 7.64 -23.53 -1.41
C ILE A 15 8.07 -24.96 -1.74
N ASP A 16 9.34 -25.32 -1.48
CA ASP A 16 9.89 -26.64 -1.77
C ASP A 16 9.13 -27.73 -1.00
N GLN A 17 8.86 -27.54 0.31
CA GLN A 17 8.08 -28.48 1.11
C GLN A 17 6.65 -28.69 0.55
N GLN A 18 6.04 -27.64 0.06
CA GLN A 18 4.69 -27.74 -0.50
C GLN A 18 4.66 -28.35 -1.90
N LEU A 19 5.74 -28.18 -2.68
CA LEU A 19 5.93 -28.89 -3.95
C LEU A 19 6.07 -30.41 -3.69
N ASP A 20 6.90 -30.79 -2.73
CA ASP A 20 7.09 -32.20 -2.35
C ASP A 20 5.79 -32.83 -1.81
N ALA A 21 4.98 -32.06 -1.10
CA ALA A 21 3.66 -32.48 -0.63
C ALA A 21 2.59 -32.56 -1.73
N GLY A 22 2.90 -32.17 -2.97
CA GLY A 22 1.99 -32.23 -4.11
C GLY A 22 0.96 -31.09 -4.16
N THR A 23 1.17 -29.98 -3.45
CA THR A 23 0.31 -28.80 -3.54
C THR A 23 0.34 -28.25 -4.97
N LYS A 24 -0.86 -27.90 -5.49
CA LYS A 24 -1.02 -27.42 -6.88
C LYS A 24 -1.43 -25.96 -6.99
N ASN A 25 -1.90 -25.35 -5.89
CA ASN A 25 -2.39 -23.97 -5.87
C ASN A 25 -1.32 -23.03 -5.33
N TYR A 26 -0.79 -22.17 -6.20
CA TYR A 26 0.23 -21.17 -5.88
C TYR A 26 -0.26 -19.80 -6.27
N ILE A 27 -0.10 -18.80 -5.38
CA ILE A 27 -0.57 -17.43 -5.57
C ILE A 27 0.54 -16.43 -5.23
N GLY A 28 0.50 -15.25 -5.86
CA GLY A 28 1.31 -14.11 -5.44
C GLY A 28 0.81 -13.52 -4.13
N GLY A 29 1.72 -12.99 -3.31
CA GLY A 29 1.38 -12.31 -2.08
C GLY A 29 0.85 -10.88 -2.30
N ASN A 30 0.33 -10.28 -1.24
CA ASN A 30 -0.01 -8.88 -1.21
C ASN A 30 1.20 -8.01 -1.56
N CYS A 31 1.00 -6.94 -2.32
CA CYS A 31 2.08 -6.11 -2.85
C CYS A 31 2.94 -5.45 -1.76
N THR A 32 2.32 -4.93 -0.70
CA THR A 32 3.04 -4.26 0.40
C THR A 32 3.72 -5.26 1.32
N VAL A 33 3.08 -6.40 1.60
CA VAL A 33 3.71 -7.50 2.37
C VAL A 33 4.92 -8.06 1.63
N SER A 34 4.80 -8.29 0.33
CA SER A 34 5.92 -8.76 -0.50
C SER A 34 7.07 -7.77 -0.52
N LEU A 35 6.80 -6.46 -0.68
CA LEU A 35 7.81 -5.42 -0.63
C LEU A 35 8.56 -5.40 0.71
N MET A 36 7.83 -5.46 1.82
CA MET A 36 8.35 -5.50 3.17
C MET A 36 9.25 -6.72 3.41
N LEU A 37 8.76 -7.90 3.07
CA LEU A 37 9.49 -9.14 3.30
C LEU A 37 10.71 -9.29 2.39
N MET A 38 10.67 -8.79 1.16
CA MET A 38 11.85 -8.75 0.29
C MET A 38 12.95 -7.86 0.88
N GLY A 39 12.59 -6.76 1.55
CA GLY A 39 13.56 -5.87 2.21
C GLY A 39 14.09 -6.41 3.54
N LEU A 40 13.27 -7.14 4.29
CA LEU A 40 13.55 -7.55 5.67
C LEU A 40 13.73 -9.07 5.85
N GLY A 41 13.68 -9.85 4.79
CA GLY A 41 13.69 -11.32 4.84
C GLY A 41 14.83 -11.88 5.70
N GLY A 42 16.03 -11.32 5.62
CA GLY A 42 17.17 -11.72 6.43
C GLY A 42 16.97 -11.53 7.94
N LEU A 43 16.30 -10.45 8.37
CA LEU A 43 15.98 -10.23 9.79
C LEU A 43 14.95 -11.26 10.29
N PHE A 44 13.97 -11.59 9.47
CA PHE A 44 12.98 -12.61 9.79
C PHE A 44 13.60 -14.02 9.83
N GLU A 45 14.46 -14.35 8.85
CA GLU A 45 15.16 -15.64 8.80
C GLU A 45 16.09 -15.81 10.01
N ALA A 46 16.79 -14.76 10.42
CA ALA A 46 17.63 -14.74 11.62
C ALA A 46 16.82 -14.76 12.94
N GLY A 47 15.49 -14.67 12.88
CA GLY A 47 14.62 -14.67 14.06
C GLY A 47 14.76 -13.42 14.93
N LEU A 48 15.18 -12.29 14.36
CA LEU A 48 15.49 -11.06 15.09
C LEU A 48 14.28 -10.17 15.34
N VAL A 49 13.23 -10.30 14.54
CA VAL A 49 12.06 -9.41 14.63
C VAL A 49 11.13 -9.87 15.75
N GLU A 50 10.92 -9.01 16.74
CA GLU A 50 9.96 -9.20 17.82
C GLU A 50 8.56 -8.72 17.41
N TRP A 51 8.45 -7.49 16.91
CA TRP A 51 7.25 -6.90 16.29
C TRP A 51 7.64 -5.79 15.34
N MET A 52 6.71 -5.34 14.53
CA MET A 52 6.93 -4.19 13.66
C MET A 52 5.65 -3.41 13.37
N SER A 53 5.85 -2.13 13.02
CA SER A 53 4.82 -1.27 12.47
C SER A 53 5.19 -0.82 11.07
N ALA A 54 4.24 -0.93 10.12
CA ALA A 54 4.43 -0.61 8.71
C ALA A 54 3.44 0.49 8.27
N MET A 55 3.98 1.69 8.00
CA MET A 55 3.22 2.76 7.35
C MET A 55 3.42 2.63 5.85
N THR A 56 2.37 2.26 5.11
CA THR A 56 2.49 2.04 3.66
C THR A 56 1.99 3.24 2.87
N TYR A 57 2.71 3.62 1.82
CA TYR A 57 2.34 4.66 0.86
C TYR A 57 2.10 3.98 -0.49
N GLN A 58 0.82 3.70 -0.78
CA GLN A 58 0.46 2.82 -1.89
C GLN A 58 0.03 3.62 -3.12
N ALA A 59 0.73 3.40 -4.22
CA ALA A 59 0.43 4.01 -5.51
C ALA A 59 -0.91 3.53 -6.10
N ALA A 60 -1.49 4.33 -6.98
CA ALA A 60 -2.76 4.05 -7.67
C ALA A 60 -2.76 2.71 -8.45
N SER A 61 -1.58 2.25 -8.92
CA SER A 61 -1.45 0.97 -9.63
C SER A 61 -1.95 -0.24 -8.83
N GLY A 62 -1.87 -0.19 -7.48
CA GLY A 62 -2.41 -1.24 -6.61
C GLY A 62 -3.94 -1.30 -6.59
N ALA A 63 -4.63 -0.23 -6.99
CA ALA A 63 -6.08 -0.20 -7.13
C ALA A 63 -6.58 -0.57 -8.54
N GLY A 64 -5.67 -0.74 -9.51
CA GLY A 64 -5.98 -1.17 -10.87
C GLY A 64 -6.02 -0.05 -11.91
N ALA A 65 -6.20 -0.44 -13.17
CA ALA A 65 -6.06 0.44 -14.33
C ALA A 65 -7.08 1.59 -14.37
N GLN A 66 -8.31 1.35 -13.91
CA GLN A 66 -9.36 2.38 -13.87
C GLN A 66 -9.00 3.50 -12.88
N ASN A 67 -8.52 3.13 -11.71
CA ASN A 67 -8.05 4.06 -10.68
C ASN A 67 -6.81 4.85 -11.16
N MET A 68 -5.89 4.21 -11.88
CA MET A 68 -4.76 4.92 -12.49
C MET A 68 -5.22 5.96 -13.52
N ARG A 69 -6.21 5.62 -14.36
CA ARG A 69 -6.81 6.57 -15.32
C ARG A 69 -7.48 7.74 -14.62
N GLU A 70 -8.22 7.46 -13.55
CA GLU A 70 -8.88 8.50 -12.75
C GLU A 70 -7.86 9.45 -12.12
N LEU A 71 -6.77 8.93 -11.54
CA LEU A 71 -5.71 9.78 -10.99
C LEU A 71 -5.15 10.74 -12.05
N ILE A 72 -4.92 10.30 -13.28
CA ILE A 72 -4.47 11.18 -14.37
C ILE A 72 -5.55 12.23 -14.74
N LYS A 73 -6.83 11.84 -14.77
CA LYS A 73 -7.93 12.80 -14.98
C LYS A 73 -7.98 13.86 -13.86
N GLN A 74 -7.79 13.44 -12.61
CA GLN A 74 -7.73 14.35 -11.46
C GLN A 74 -6.55 15.34 -11.58
N MET A 75 -5.36 14.87 -11.95
CA MET A 75 -4.20 15.73 -12.20
C MET A 75 -4.48 16.75 -13.30
N GLY A 76 -5.11 16.30 -14.40
CA GLY A 76 -5.52 17.18 -15.49
C GLY A 76 -6.57 18.22 -15.06
N ALA A 77 -7.59 17.82 -14.31
CA ALA A 77 -8.63 18.72 -13.81
C ALA A 77 -8.04 19.77 -12.84
N THR A 78 -7.15 19.36 -11.95
CA THR A 78 -6.43 20.25 -11.04
C THR A 78 -5.61 21.28 -11.82
N HIS A 79 -4.82 20.84 -12.81
CA HIS A 79 -4.02 21.73 -13.65
C HIS A 79 -4.92 22.71 -14.44
N ALA A 80 -5.99 22.21 -15.06
CA ALA A 80 -6.90 23.04 -15.86
C ALA A 80 -7.58 24.15 -15.04
N ALA A 81 -7.86 23.89 -13.77
CA ALA A 81 -8.48 24.88 -12.88
C ALA A 81 -7.60 26.10 -12.60
N VAL A 82 -6.29 25.99 -12.79
CA VAL A 82 -5.29 27.04 -12.45
C VAL A 82 -4.30 27.34 -13.57
N ALA A 83 -4.53 26.85 -14.78
CA ALA A 83 -3.59 26.99 -15.89
C ALA A 83 -3.23 28.46 -16.21
N ASP A 84 -4.21 29.35 -16.21
CA ASP A 84 -4.01 30.77 -16.47
C ASP A 84 -3.18 31.45 -15.37
N GLN A 85 -3.43 31.09 -14.10
CA GLN A 85 -2.66 31.61 -12.97
C GLN A 85 -1.22 31.11 -12.97
N LEU A 86 -1.00 29.86 -13.39
CA LEU A 86 0.36 29.30 -13.53
C LEU A 86 1.14 29.96 -14.68
N ALA A 87 0.46 30.45 -15.70
CA ALA A 87 1.08 31.17 -16.81
C ALA A 87 1.46 32.62 -16.44
N ASP A 88 0.85 33.20 -15.41
CA ASP A 88 1.13 34.56 -14.94
C ASP A 88 2.02 34.53 -13.68
N PRO A 89 3.31 34.95 -13.79
CA PRO A 89 4.23 35.01 -12.63
C PRO A 89 3.78 35.93 -11.50
N ALA A 90 2.83 36.86 -11.76
CA ALA A 90 2.29 37.76 -10.76
C ALA A 90 1.14 37.16 -9.93
N SER A 91 0.66 35.98 -10.31
CA SER A 91 -0.41 35.29 -9.59
C SER A 91 0.03 34.89 -8.18
N ALA A 92 -0.83 35.24 -7.18
CA ALA A 92 -0.56 34.87 -5.80
C ALA A 92 -0.78 33.37 -5.56
N ILE A 93 0.16 32.69 -4.89
CA ILE A 93 0.07 31.24 -4.63
C ILE A 93 -1.16 30.87 -3.81
N LEU A 94 -1.62 31.73 -2.90
CA LEU A 94 -2.83 31.47 -2.11
C LEU A 94 -4.12 31.50 -2.95
N ASP A 95 -4.14 32.26 -4.05
CA ASP A 95 -5.26 32.23 -5.00
C ASP A 95 -5.26 30.95 -5.83
N ILE A 96 -4.08 30.47 -6.22
CA ILE A 96 -3.90 29.17 -6.87
C ILE A 96 -4.38 28.05 -5.95
N ASP A 97 -3.92 28.03 -4.70
CA ASP A 97 -4.31 27.02 -3.69
C ASP A 97 -5.83 26.98 -3.49
N ARG A 98 -6.46 28.15 -3.32
CA ARG A 98 -7.92 28.25 -3.16
C ARG A 98 -8.66 27.67 -4.37
N ARG A 99 -8.25 27.98 -5.60
CA ARG A 99 -8.88 27.44 -6.83
C ARG A 99 -8.70 25.93 -6.96
N VAL A 100 -7.54 25.41 -6.61
CA VAL A 100 -7.29 23.95 -6.55
C VAL A 100 -8.25 23.30 -5.55
N ALA A 101 -8.37 23.85 -4.35
CA ALA A 101 -9.26 23.33 -3.32
C ALA A 101 -10.75 23.41 -3.74
N GLU A 102 -11.17 24.48 -4.43
CA GLU A 102 -12.52 24.62 -4.99
C GLU A 102 -12.78 23.56 -6.08
N ALA A 103 -11.83 23.35 -7.00
CA ALA A 103 -11.94 22.34 -8.05
C ALA A 103 -12.06 20.93 -7.46
N MET A 104 -11.24 20.57 -6.48
CA MET A 104 -11.25 19.26 -5.81
C MET A 104 -12.55 18.99 -5.04
N ARG A 105 -13.28 20.03 -4.61
CA ARG A 105 -14.56 19.91 -3.90
C ARG A 105 -15.77 19.94 -4.82
N SER A 106 -15.58 20.21 -6.11
CA SER A 106 -16.68 20.30 -7.05
C SER A 106 -17.21 18.91 -7.43
N ASP A 107 -18.52 18.81 -7.69
CA ASP A 107 -19.16 17.59 -8.17
C ASP A 107 -18.65 17.14 -9.55
N ALA A 108 -18.01 18.03 -10.29
CA ALA A 108 -17.41 17.74 -11.59
C ALA A 108 -16.01 17.11 -11.49
N TYR A 109 -15.41 17.06 -10.29
CA TYR A 109 -14.10 16.45 -10.11
C TYR A 109 -14.19 14.93 -10.24
N PRO A 110 -13.30 14.29 -11.02
CA PRO A 110 -13.41 12.84 -11.30
C PRO A 110 -13.07 12.00 -10.07
N THR A 111 -14.05 11.36 -9.46
CA THR A 111 -13.90 10.54 -8.23
C THR A 111 -14.66 9.21 -8.30
N GLU A 112 -15.04 8.73 -9.49
CA GLU A 112 -15.91 7.58 -9.68
C GLU A 112 -15.30 6.26 -9.14
N ASN A 113 -13.97 6.15 -9.11
CA ASN A 113 -13.28 4.92 -8.70
C ASN A 113 -12.66 5.02 -7.30
N PHE A 114 -12.13 6.18 -6.91
CA PHE A 114 -11.60 6.38 -5.54
C PHE A 114 -12.65 6.86 -4.55
N GLY A 115 -13.74 7.42 -5.03
CA GLY A 115 -14.79 8.02 -4.21
C GLY A 115 -14.45 9.42 -3.67
N VAL A 116 -13.17 9.82 -3.74
CA VAL A 116 -12.64 11.10 -3.24
C VAL A 116 -11.45 11.55 -4.09
N PRO A 117 -11.06 12.85 -4.04
CA PRO A 117 -9.84 13.33 -4.67
C PRO A 117 -8.59 12.66 -4.11
N LEU A 118 -7.70 12.20 -5.00
CA LEU A 118 -6.40 11.63 -4.66
C LEU A 118 -5.23 12.46 -5.20
N ALA A 119 -5.35 13.08 -6.38
CA ALA A 119 -4.30 13.94 -6.94
C ALA A 119 -4.02 15.12 -6.00
N GLY A 120 -2.76 15.26 -5.57
CA GLY A 120 -2.36 16.29 -4.60
C GLY A 120 -2.83 16.02 -3.15
N SER A 121 -3.29 14.79 -2.86
CA SER A 121 -3.80 14.39 -1.56
C SER A 121 -3.42 12.94 -1.22
N LEU A 122 -4.01 12.41 -0.17
CA LEU A 122 -3.90 11.01 0.23
C LEU A 122 -5.22 10.50 0.82
N ILE A 123 -5.42 9.18 0.78
CA ILE A 123 -6.56 8.51 1.40
C ILE A 123 -6.00 7.56 2.48
N PRO A 124 -6.21 7.84 3.78
CA PRO A 124 -5.64 7.04 4.88
C PRO A 124 -6.47 5.77 5.16
N TRP A 125 -6.98 5.15 4.12
CA TRP A 125 -7.79 3.95 4.17
C TRP A 125 -7.73 3.18 2.86
N ILE A 126 -7.54 1.86 2.93
CA ILE A 126 -7.55 0.98 1.75
C ILE A 126 -8.33 -0.29 2.06
N ASP A 127 -9.30 -0.65 1.18
CA ASP A 127 -10.16 -1.83 1.26
C ASP A 127 -11.23 -1.70 2.36
N LYS A 128 -11.90 -2.79 2.69
CA LYS A 128 -13.05 -2.86 3.59
C LYS A 128 -12.64 -2.70 5.05
N GLU A 129 -13.54 -2.15 5.83
CA GLU A 129 -13.46 -2.21 7.29
C GLU A 129 -13.71 -3.63 7.79
N LEU A 130 -12.94 -4.06 8.79
CA LEU A 130 -13.11 -5.30 9.52
C LEU A 130 -13.70 -5.02 10.90
N PRO A 131 -14.33 -6.05 11.56
CA PRO A 131 -14.99 -5.86 12.88
C PRO A 131 -14.08 -5.36 14.00
N ASN A 132 -12.76 -5.48 13.84
CA ASN A 132 -11.76 -5.00 14.80
C ASN A 132 -11.33 -3.55 14.58
N GLY A 133 -11.92 -2.84 13.60
CA GLY A 133 -11.61 -1.46 13.25
C GLY A 133 -10.41 -1.28 12.33
N GLN A 134 -9.75 -2.35 11.90
CA GLN A 134 -8.72 -2.29 10.87
C GLN A 134 -9.33 -2.28 9.47
N SER A 135 -8.63 -1.72 8.50
CA SER A 135 -8.89 -2.03 7.11
C SER A 135 -8.43 -3.46 6.78
N ARG A 136 -9.04 -4.08 5.78
CA ARG A 136 -8.61 -5.41 5.33
C ARG A 136 -7.17 -5.39 4.82
N GLU A 137 -6.71 -4.29 4.25
CA GLU A 137 -5.33 -4.15 3.78
C GLU A 137 -4.33 -4.15 4.96
N GLU A 138 -4.65 -3.48 6.06
CA GLU A 138 -3.84 -3.51 7.29
C GLU A 138 -3.78 -4.91 7.90
N TRP A 139 -4.94 -5.58 7.99
CA TRP A 139 -5.00 -6.96 8.48
C TRP A 139 -4.12 -7.93 7.67
N LYS A 140 -4.04 -7.75 6.34
CA LYS A 140 -3.17 -8.58 5.48
C LYS A 140 -1.71 -8.51 5.91
N ALA A 141 -1.24 -7.37 6.41
CA ALA A 141 0.15 -7.20 6.84
C ALA A 141 0.56 -8.28 7.84
N GLN A 142 -0.22 -8.51 8.89
CA GLN A 142 0.05 -9.57 9.84
C GLN A 142 -0.27 -10.97 9.30
N ALA A 143 -1.43 -11.15 8.69
CA ALA A 143 -1.91 -12.46 8.26
C ALA A 143 -1.00 -13.08 7.18
N GLU A 144 -0.68 -12.31 6.14
CA GLU A 144 0.14 -12.82 5.03
C GLU A 144 1.62 -12.92 5.41
N THR A 145 2.18 -11.98 6.18
CA THR A 145 3.54 -12.08 6.70
C THR A 145 3.75 -13.43 7.40
N ASN A 146 2.88 -13.75 8.35
CA ASN A 146 3.02 -15.00 9.10
C ASN A 146 2.72 -16.25 8.27
N LYS A 147 1.81 -16.17 7.29
CA LYS A 147 1.55 -17.25 6.34
C LYS A 147 2.76 -17.52 5.44
N ILE A 148 3.37 -16.48 4.85
CA ILE A 148 4.56 -16.58 3.99
C ILE A 148 5.74 -17.19 4.76
N LEU A 149 5.94 -16.76 6.01
CA LEU A 149 7.04 -17.22 6.86
C LEU A 149 6.74 -18.56 7.57
N GLY A 150 5.55 -19.16 7.39
CA GLY A 150 5.17 -20.40 8.05
C GLY A 150 4.99 -20.28 9.57
N ARG A 151 4.74 -19.10 10.11
CA ARG A 151 4.66 -18.81 11.55
C ARG A 151 3.24 -18.90 12.10
N PHE A 152 2.59 -20.04 11.94
CA PHE A 152 1.21 -20.22 12.39
C PHE A 152 1.05 -20.35 13.92
N LYS A 153 2.07 -20.88 14.62
CA LYS A 153 2.01 -21.11 16.08
C LYS A 153 2.48 -19.90 16.89
N ASN A 154 3.46 -19.18 16.38
CA ASN A 154 4.07 -18.02 17.03
C ASN A 154 4.13 -16.87 16.02
N PRO A 155 2.98 -16.22 15.74
CA PRO A 155 2.94 -15.13 14.78
C PRO A 155 3.74 -13.93 15.30
N ILE A 156 4.44 -13.27 14.37
CA ILE A 156 5.08 -11.98 14.65
C ILE A 156 4.00 -10.90 14.53
N PRO A 157 3.82 -10.03 15.53
CA PRO A 157 2.89 -8.90 15.41
C PRO A 157 3.37 -7.90 14.33
N VAL A 158 2.48 -7.61 13.38
CA VAL A 158 2.70 -6.60 12.34
C VAL A 158 1.44 -5.75 12.28
N ASP A 159 1.57 -4.47 12.56
CA ASP A 159 0.47 -3.51 12.51
C ASP A 159 0.90 -2.26 11.74
N GLY A 160 0.00 -1.33 11.50
CA GLY A 160 0.32 -0.10 10.80
C GLY A 160 -0.88 0.58 10.17
N ILE A 161 -0.58 1.45 9.22
CA ILE A 161 -1.57 2.18 8.45
C ILE A 161 -1.32 2.00 6.96
N CYS A 162 -2.39 1.81 6.19
CA CYS A 162 -2.34 1.72 4.74
C CYS A 162 -2.91 2.98 4.08
N VAL A 163 -2.04 3.74 3.42
CA VAL A 163 -2.38 5.03 2.81
C VAL A 163 -2.28 4.94 1.29
N ARG A 164 -3.36 5.31 0.59
CA ARG A 164 -3.31 5.54 -0.86
C ARG A 164 -2.77 6.93 -1.14
N ILE A 165 -1.78 7.04 -2.02
CA ILE A 165 -1.15 8.31 -2.39
C ILE A 165 -1.33 8.64 -3.86
N GLY A 166 -1.23 9.93 -4.20
CA GLY A 166 -1.35 10.44 -5.57
C GLY A 166 -0.16 10.12 -6.49
N ALA A 167 0.45 8.93 -6.32
CA ALA A 167 1.50 8.41 -7.19
C ALA A 167 0.95 7.33 -8.11
N MET A 168 1.42 7.29 -9.36
CA MET A 168 0.97 6.31 -10.34
C MET A 168 1.43 4.90 -10.01
N ARG A 169 2.72 4.74 -9.65
CA ARG A 169 3.41 3.45 -9.41
C ARG A 169 4.40 3.59 -8.26
N CYS A 170 4.94 2.47 -7.82
CA CYS A 170 5.96 2.36 -6.78
C CYS A 170 5.41 2.63 -5.38
N HIS A 171 5.01 1.55 -4.71
CA HIS A 171 4.70 1.59 -3.29
C HIS A 171 5.97 1.90 -2.48
N SER A 172 5.80 2.64 -1.39
CA SER A 172 6.85 2.92 -0.42
C SER A 172 6.37 2.58 0.98
N GLN A 173 7.30 2.39 1.91
CA GLN A 173 6.98 2.06 3.29
C GLN A 173 7.94 2.74 4.26
N ALA A 174 7.41 3.19 5.39
CA ALA A 174 8.18 3.55 6.57
C ALA A 174 7.97 2.47 7.63
N LEU A 175 9.05 1.86 8.11
CA LEU A 175 8.99 0.69 8.98
C LEU A 175 9.64 1.01 10.33
N THR A 176 8.95 0.68 11.42
CA THR A 176 9.52 0.66 12.76
C THR A 176 9.61 -0.80 13.20
N ILE A 177 10.80 -1.26 13.54
CA ILE A 177 11.07 -2.66 13.84
C ILE A 177 11.65 -2.76 15.24
N LYS A 178 11.02 -3.57 16.09
CA LYS A 178 11.59 -3.97 17.38
C LYS A 178 12.36 -5.27 17.18
N LEU A 179 13.64 -5.23 17.50
CA LEU A 179 14.48 -6.41 17.51
C LEU A 179 14.51 -7.01 18.93
N ASN A 180 14.65 -8.33 19.00
CA ASN A 180 14.73 -9.07 20.28
C ASN A 180 16.13 -9.08 20.89
N LYS A 181 17.13 -8.55 20.19
CA LYS A 181 18.50 -8.32 20.66
C LYS A 181 19.18 -7.22 19.82
N ASP A 182 20.26 -6.67 20.36
CA ASP A 182 21.12 -5.75 19.62
C ASP A 182 21.85 -6.46 18.46
N VAL A 183 22.03 -5.78 17.34
CA VAL A 183 22.68 -6.26 16.11
C VAL A 183 23.72 -5.26 15.63
#